data_8ac17549d11c660cb28e7bd611b07c87
#
_entry.id   8ac17549d11c660cb28e7bd611b07c87
#
_cell.length_a   1.000
_cell.length_b   1.000
_cell.length_c   1.000
_cell.angle_alpha   90.00
_cell.angle_beta   90.00
_cell.angle_gamma   90.00
#
_symmetry.space_group_name_H-M   'P 1'
#
loop_
_entity.id
_entity.type
_entity.pdbx_description
1 polymer ?
#
loop_
_entity_poly.entity_id
_entity_poly.type
_entity_poly.pdbx_seq_one_letter_code
_entity_poly.pdbx_strand_id
1 'polypeptide(L)'
;MRKTFLLLALFCASISVGQQLTMEQLENLKPRNIGPGGMSGRVTSIDAVHDNPEIMYVGTASGGLWKSTSGGIKWAPIFDKQITASVGAVAIQQSNPSVVWVGTGEGNPRNSLNGGYGVFKTLDGGKTWTAMGLEKTRHIHKILIDPTDPNTVYVGAIGAPWGAHEERGVYKTTDGGKNWRRILFSNNTSGIADMVMDPKNPNKI
;
A
#
# COMPACT_ATOMS: atom_id res chain seq x y z
N MET A 1 64.53 -21.37 7.13
CA MET A 1 63.25 -21.99 7.51
C MET A 1 62.29 -21.07 8.30
N ARG A 2 62.73 -20.40 9.36
CA ARG A 2 61.82 -19.57 10.21
C ARG A 2 61.27 -18.34 9.43
N LYS A 3 62.00 -17.71 8.54
CA LYS A 3 61.59 -16.54 7.75
C LYS A 3 60.62 -16.93 6.62
N THR A 4 60.74 -18.08 6.03
CA THR A 4 59.82 -18.61 5.02
C THR A 4 58.47 -19.00 5.59
N PHE A 5 58.41 -19.51 6.79
CA PHE A 5 57.18 -19.79 7.51
C PHE A 5 56.39 -18.51 7.85
N LEU A 6 57.11 -17.44 8.21
CA LEU A 6 56.45 -16.16 8.52
C LEU A 6 55.82 -15.51 7.28
N LEU A 7 56.49 -15.60 6.13
CA LEU A 7 55.95 -15.13 4.83
C LEU A 7 54.72 -15.94 4.35
N LEU A 8 54.71 -17.26 4.56
CA LEU A 8 53.58 -18.09 4.23
C LEU A 8 52.35 -17.79 5.16
N ALA A 9 52.58 -17.55 6.45
CA ALA A 9 51.57 -17.16 7.41
C ALA A 9 50.93 -15.78 7.10
N LEU A 10 51.75 -14.81 6.66
CA LEU A 10 51.25 -13.51 6.21
C LEU A 10 50.44 -13.60 4.90
N PHE A 11 50.78 -14.49 3.99
CA PHE A 11 50.05 -14.69 2.74
C PHE A 11 48.68 -15.37 2.96
N CYS A 12 48.55 -16.25 3.95
CA CYS A 12 47.26 -16.85 4.34
C CYS A 12 46.33 -15.89 5.07
N ALA A 13 46.87 -14.86 5.75
CA ALA A 13 46.04 -13.87 6.48
C ALA A 13 45.37 -12.82 5.55
N SER A 14 45.81 -12.70 4.29
CA SER A 14 45.30 -11.69 3.35
C SER A 14 44.11 -12.17 2.48
N ILE A 15 43.62 -13.41 2.64
CA ILE A 15 42.49 -13.95 1.86
C ILE A 15 41.23 -14.14 2.72
N SER A 16 41.04 -13.32 3.72
CA SER A 16 39.72 -13.21 4.35
C SER A 16 38.85 -12.24 3.54
N VAL A 17 38.41 -12.66 2.38
CA VAL A 17 37.34 -12.00 1.68
C VAL A 17 36.06 -12.31 2.45
N GLY A 18 35.56 -11.32 3.17
CA GLY A 18 34.25 -11.40 3.80
C GLY A 18 33.21 -11.82 2.73
N GLN A 19 32.58 -12.96 2.95
CA GLN A 19 31.55 -13.46 2.05
C GLN A 19 30.38 -12.47 2.04
N GLN A 20 30.17 -11.75 0.94
CA GLN A 20 28.98 -10.92 0.80
C GLN A 20 27.76 -11.84 0.71
N LEU A 21 26.82 -11.66 1.63
CA LEU A 21 25.51 -12.31 1.55
C LEU A 21 24.81 -11.88 0.26
N THR A 22 24.48 -12.84 -0.59
CA THR A 22 23.69 -12.60 -1.79
C THR A 22 22.21 -12.81 -1.49
N MET A 23 21.33 -12.17 -2.26
CA MET A 23 19.88 -12.37 -2.12
C MET A 23 19.48 -13.83 -2.37
N GLU A 24 20.21 -14.55 -3.23
CA GLU A 24 20.01 -15.98 -3.49
C GLU A 24 20.23 -16.85 -2.24
N GLN A 25 21.21 -16.52 -1.41
CA GLN A 25 21.47 -17.21 -0.14
C GLN A 25 20.35 -16.96 0.89
N LEU A 26 19.62 -15.84 0.77
CA LEU A 26 18.50 -15.47 1.61
C LEU A 26 17.14 -15.98 1.07
N GLU A 27 17.11 -16.53 -0.13
CA GLU A 27 15.86 -16.94 -0.81
C GLU A 27 15.03 -17.95 -0.01
N ASN A 28 15.69 -18.80 0.78
CA ASN A 28 15.02 -19.77 1.66
C ASN A 28 14.54 -19.19 2.99
N LEU A 29 14.94 -17.96 3.33
CA LEU A 29 14.45 -17.24 4.51
C LEU A 29 13.15 -16.52 4.14
N LYS A 30 12.08 -17.28 3.93
CA LYS A 30 10.76 -16.72 3.65
C LYS A 30 10.12 -16.27 4.96
N PRO A 31 9.96 -14.95 5.20
CA PRO A 31 9.23 -14.48 6.36
C PRO A 31 7.78 -14.96 6.28
N ARG A 32 7.27 -15.46 7.39
CA ARG A 32 5.85 -15.81 7.52
C ARG A 32 5.13 -14.63 8.15
N ASN A 33 4.10 -14.13 7.49
CA ASN A 33 3.18 -13.20 8.12
C ASN A 33 2.38 -13.95 9.21
N ILE A 34 2.51 -13.49 10.45
CA ILE A 34 1.78 -14.05 11.61
C ILE A 34 0.57 -13.19 11.99
N GLY A 35 0.19 -12.26 11.14
CA GLY A 35 -0.89 -11.32 11.37
C GLY A 35 -0.45 -10.04 12.07
N PRO A 36 -1.39 -9.10 12.28
CA PRO A 36 -1.10 -7.89 13.02
C PRO A 36 -0.74 -8.25 14.46
N GLY A 37 0.51 -8.05 14.84
CA GLY A 37 0.93 -8.10 16.25
C GLY A 37 0.29 -6.93 17.00
N GLY A 38 0.04 -7.06 18.31
CA GLY A 38 -0.83 -6.24 19.13
C GLY A 38 -0.92 -4.73 18.87
N MET A 39 0.17 -4.01 18.61
CA MET A 39 0.15 -2.55 18.39
C MET A 39 0.23 -2.11 16.92
N SER A 40 0.56 -2.98 16.00
CA SER A 40 0.84 -2.65 14.59
C SER A 40 -0.38 -2.78 13.67
N GLY A 41 -1.48 -3.30 14.15
CA GLY A 41 -2.68 -3.60 13.38
C GLY A 41 -3.79 -2.54 13.44
N ARG A 42 -3.46 -1.25 13.66
CA ARG A 42 -4.51 -0.20 13.60
C ARG A 42 -5.28 -0.30 12.30
N VAL A 43 -6.59 -0.40 12.38
CA VAL A 43 -7.47 -0.30 11.22
C VAL A 43 -7.45 1.15 10.71
N THR A 44 -7.14 1.32 9.45
CA THR A 44 -7.07 2.61 8.78
C THR A 44 -8.22 2.81 7.79
N SER A 45 -8.73 1.72 7.26
CA SER A 45 -9.78 1.73 6.26
C SER A 45 -10.57 0.42 6.30
N ILE A 46 -11.86 0.51 6.03
CA ILE A 46 -12.75 -0.64 5.89
C ILE A 46 -13.72 -0.39 4.74
N ASP A 47 -13.98 -1.39 3.94
CA ASP A 47 -15.04 -1.39 2.94
C ASP A 47 -15.65 -2.78 2.83
N ALA A 48 -16.96 -2.85 2.51
CA ALA A 48 -17.71 -4.08 2.38
C ALA A 48 -18.53 -4.08 1.09
N VAL A 49 -18.81 -5.27 0.56
CA VAL A 49 -19.70 -5.43 -0.58
C VAL A 49 -21.14 -5.14 -0.13
N HIS A 50 -21.81 -4.16 -0.73
CA HIS A 50 -23.13 -3.71 -0.29
C HIS A 50 -24.18 -4.81 -0.34
N ASP A 51 -24.19 -5.60 -1.43
CA ASP A 51 -25.16 -6.68 -1.63
C ASP A 51 -24.78 -7.97 -0.90
N ASN A 52 -23.55 -8.06 -0.39
CA ASN A 52 -23.08 -9.19 0.42
C ASN A 52 -22.05 -8.74 1.46
N PRO A 53 -22.49 -8.19 2.60
CA PRO A 53 -21.61 -7.64 3.62
C PRO A 53 -20.77 -8.69 4.37
N GLU A 54 -20.94 -9.99 4.09
CA GLU A 54 -19.99 -11.02 4.55
C GLU A 54 -18.60 -10.83 3.91
N ILE A 55 -18.56 -10.22 2.71
CA ILE A 55 -17.31 -9.90 2.02
C ILE A 55 -16.89 -8.48 2.41
N MET A 56 -15.80 -8.38 3.16
CA MET A 56 -15.25 -7.11 3.58
C MET A 56 -13.73 -7.12 3.54
N TYR A 57 -13.17 -5.93 3.39
CA TYR A 57 -11.73 -5.70 3.37
C TYR A 57 -11.37 -4.69 4.44
N VAL A 58 -10.29 -4.97 5.16
CA VAL A 58 -9.76 -4.12 6.22
C VAL A 58 -8.31 -3.79 5.93
N GLY A 59 -8.04 -2.51 5.72
CA GLY A 59 -6.70 -1.96 5.60
C GLY A 59 -6.14 -1.61 6.97
N THR A 60 -4.86 -1.86 7.17
CA THR A 60 -4.17 -1.59 8.43
C THR A 60 -2.93 -0.74 8.22
N ALA A 61 -2.52 -0.01 9.26
CA ALA A 61 -1.37 0.91 9.23
C ALA A 61 -0.04 0.23 8.90
N SER A 62 0.13 -1.04 9.32
CA SER A 62 1.38 -1.79 9.14
C SER A 62 1.19 -3.31 9.13
N GLY A 63 -0.04 -3.79 9.04
CA GLY A 63 -0.40 -5.21 8.99
C GLY A 63 -0.96 -5.67 7.64
N GLY A 64 -0.83 -4.85 6.60
CA GLY A 64 -1.34 -5.18 5.27
C GLY A 64 -2.84 -5.02 5.10
N LEU A 65 -3.39 -5.71 4.12
CA LEU A 65 -4.81 -5.76 3.82
C LEU A 65 -5.36 -7.15 4.15
N TRP A 66 -6.48 -7.16 4.82
CA TRP A 66 -7.18 -8.37 5.26
C TRP A 66 -8.53 -8.47 4.60
N LYS A 67 -8.92 -9.69 4.22
CA LYS A 67 -10.23 -10.00 3.64
C LYS A 67 -10.98 -10.99 4.52
N SER A 68 -12.25 -10.71 4.75
CA SER A 68 -13.22 -11.68 5.26
C SER A 68 -14.23 -12.05 4.16
N THR A 69 -14.73 -13.27 4.22
CA THR A 69 -15.88 -13.78 3.42
C THR A 69 -16.89 -14.43 4.33
N SER A 70 -16.89 -14.06 5.60
CA SER A 70 -17.69 -14.68 6.66
C SER A 70 -18.20 -13.65 7.68
N GLY A 71 -18.45 -12.41 7.23
CA GLY A 71 -18.94 -11.35 8.11
C GLY A 71 -17.98 -11.00 9.24
N GLY A 72 -16.67 -11.09 9.00
CA GLY A 72 -15.64 -10.75 10.00
C GLY A 72 -15.25 -11.89 10.95
N ILE A 73 -15.83 -13.11 10.82
CA ILE A 73 -15.49 -14.24 11.69
C ILE A 73 -14.08 -14.79 11.36
N LYS A 74 -13.75 -14.87 10.07
CA LYS A 74 -12.43 -15.32 9.60
C LYS A 74 -11.80 -14.26 8.71
N TRP A 75 -10.50 -14.08 8.88
CA TRP A 75 -9.71 -13.10 8.13
C TRP A 75 -8.51 -13.78 7.49
N ALA A 76 -8.23 -13.41 6.24
CA ALA A 76 -7.06 -13.85 5.50
C ALA A 76 -6.24 -12.64 5.05
N PRO A 77 -4.92 -12.63 5.23
CA PRO A 77 -4.05 -11.60 4.67
C PRO A 77 -3.96 -11.81 3.15
N ILE A 78 -4.11 -10.75 2.38
CA ILE A 78 -4.15 -10.82 0.92
C ILE A 78 -3.20 -9.83 0.24
N PHE A 79 -2.36 -9.14 1.00
CA PHE A 79 -1.46 -8.09 0.50
C PHE A 79 0.01 -8.31 0.87
N ASP A 80 0.36 -9.46 1.46
CA ASP A 80 1.67 -9.75 2.04
C ASP A 80 2.83 -9.77 1.05
N LYS A 81 2.55 -9.99 -0.23
CA LYS A 81 3.57 -10.02 -1.28
C LYS A 81 3.87 -8.65 -1.87
N GLN A 82 3.21 -7.60 -1.38
CA GLN A 82 3.40 -6.25 -1.89
C GLN A 82 4.56 -5.55 -1.17
N ILE A 83 5.09 -4.50 -1.80
CA ILE A 83 6.25 -3.75 -1.31
C ILE A 83 6.02 -3.04 0.03
N THR A 84 4.77 -2.88 0.44
CA THR A 84 4.40 -2.22 1.69
C THR A 84 3.24 -2.95 2.37
N ALA A 85 3.25 -2.94 3.70
CA ALA A 85 2.14 -3.38 4.55
C ALA A 85 1.31 -2.20 5.08
N SER A 86 1.61 -0.97 4.69
CA SER A 86 0.87 0.22 5.12
C SER A 86 -0.26 0.51 4.14
N VAL A 87 -1.50 0.35 4.59
CA VAL A 87 -2.71 0.66 3.82
C VAL A 87 -3.37 1.90 4.42
N GLY A 88 -3.73 2.87 3.58
CA GLY A 88 -4.43 4.08 4.00
C GLY A 88 -5.89 4.12 3.54
N ALA A 89 -6.19 3.53 2.39
CA ALA A 89 -7.53 3.51 1.82
C ALA A 89 -7.83 2.18 1.13
N VAL A 90 -9.09 1.74 1.20
CA VAL A 90 -9.64 0.60 0.44
C VAL A 90 -10.94 1.04 -0.20
N ALA A 91 -11.17 0.66 -1.45
CA ALA A 91 -12.43 0.90 -2.15
C ALA A 91 -12.79 -0.29 -3.03
N ILE A 92 -14.00 -0.82 -2.87
CA ILE A 92 -14.56 -1.92 -3.66
C ILE A 92 -15.40 -1.33 -4.79
N GLN A 93 -15.20 -1.82 -5.99
CA GLN A 93 -16.11 -1.53 -7.09
C GLN A 93 -17.42 -2.31 -6.87
N GLN A 94 -18.46 -1.64 -6.39
CA GLN A 94 -19.71 -2.30 -5.98
C GLN A 94 -20.43 -3.04 -7.13
N SER A 95 -20.29 -2.56 -8.38
CA SER A 95 -20.81 -3.24 -9.58
C SER A 95 -20.03 -4.50 -9.98
N ASN A 96 -18.79 -4.67 -9.48
CA ASN A 96 -17.98 -5.86 -9.64
C ASN A 96 -17.04 -6.02 -8.44
N PRO A 97 -17.46 -6.71 -7.38
CA PRO A 97 -16.68 -6.85 -6.15
C PRO A 97 -15.35 -7.60 -6.25
N SER A 98 -15.05 -8.18 -7.41
CA SER A 98 -13.71 -8.72 -7.69
C SER A 98 -12.68 -7.63 -7.91
N VAL A 99 -13.13 -6.40 -8.23
CA VAL A 99 -12.27 -5.23 -8.42
C VAL A 99 -12.19 -4.44 -7.13
N VAL A 100 -10.98 -4.34 -6.58
CA VAL A 100 -10.72 -3.58 -5.36
C VAL A 100 -9.49 -2.70 -5.58
N TRP A 101 -9.58 -1.48 -5.09
CA TRP A 101 -8.50 -0.52 -5.10
C TRP A 101 -7.94 -0.32 -3.70
N VAL A 102 -6.62 -0.18 -3.61
CA VAL A 102 -5.90 0.05 -2.36
C VAL A 102 -4.99 1.25 -2.52
N GLY A 103 -5.16 2.24 -1.67
CA GLY A 103 -4.23 3.34 -1.48
C GLY A 103 -3.29 3.01 -0.34
N THR A 104 -1.99 3.10 -0.58
CA THR A 104 -0.98 2.76 0.42
C THR A 104 -0.47 3.98 1.18
N GLY A 105 0.09 3.74 2.36
CA GLY A 105 0.53 4.79 3.28
C GLY A 105 -0.57 5.27 4.21
N GLU A 106 -0.39 5.04 5.51
CA GLU A 106 -1.35 5.47 6.54
C GLU A 106 -1.54 6.99 6.52
N GLY A 107 -2.79 7.44 6.45
CA GLY A 107 -3.15 8.86 6.44
C GLY A 107 -3.60 9.43 7.77
N ASN A 108 -3.78 8.62 8.81
CA ASN A 108 -4.22 9.07 10.13
C ASN A 108 -3.10 9.81 10.85
N PRO A 109 -3.34 11.04 11.39
CA PRO A 109 -2.30 11.83 12.05
C PRO A 109 -1.72 11.11 13.28
N ARG A 110 -0.42 10.76 13.22
CA ARG A 110 0.34 10.13 14.32
C ARG A 110 1.81 10.45 14.21
N ASN A 111 2.56 10.20 15.31
CA ASN A 111 4.02 10.37 15.34
C ASN A 111 4.76 9.27 14.54
N SER A 112 4.12 8.11 14.30
CA SER A 112 4.71 6.96 13.59
C SER A 112 3.84 6.58 12.40
N LEU A 113 3.96 7.31 11.29
CA LEU A 113 3.26 6.99 10.04
C LEU A 113 4.17 6.19 9.11
N ASN A 114 3.65 5.08 8.61
CA ASN A 114 4.34 4.30 7.59
C ASN A 114 3.94 4.80 6.20
N GLY A 115 4.93 5.15 5.39
CA GLY A 115 4.73 5.57 4.01
C GLY A 115 4.25 4.42 3.12
N GLY A 116 3.59 4.79 2.03
CA GLY A 116 3.14 3.89 0.99
C GLY A 116 3.90 4.07 -0.32
N TYR A 117 3.46 3.32 -1.31
CA TYR A 117 4.00 3.25 -2.67
C TYR A 117 2.89 3.35 -3.70
N GLY A 118 2.03 4.38 -3.56
CA GLY A 118 0.97 4.66 -4.52
C GLY A 118 -0.27 3.76 -4.39
N VAL A 119 -0.90 3.51 -5.51
CA VAL A 119 -2.18 2.79 -5.64
C VAL A 119 -1.97 1.40 -6.20
N PHE A 120 -2.71 0.43 -5.69
CA PHE A 120 -2.78 -0.93 -6.20
C PHE A 120 -4.22 -1.29 -6.56
N LYS A 121 -4.36 -2.18 -7.54
CA LYS A 121 -5.66 -2.68 -8.01
C LYS A 121 -5.62 -4.19 -8.15
N THR A 122 -6.69 -4.86 -7.74
CA THR A 122 -6.96 -6.26 -8.05
C THR A 122 -8.16 -6.38 -8.97
N LEU A 123 -8.20 -7.42 -9.79
CA LEU A 123 -9.34 -7.79 -10.64
C LEU A 123 -9.92 -9.15 -10.25
N ASP A 124 -9.36 -9.80 -9.23
CA ASP A 124 -9.65 -11.19 -8.85
C ASP A 124 -9.93 -11.35 -7.34
N GLY A 125 -10.36 -10.25 -6.71
CA GLY A 125 -10.75 -10.22 -5.30
C GLY A 125 -9.59 -10.36 -4.34
N GLY A 126 -8.39 -9.91 -4.75
CA GLY A 126 -7.19 -9.85 -3.92
C GLY A 126 -6.24 -11.03 -4.05
N LYS A 127 -6.40 -11.90 -5.07
CA LYS A 127 -5.44 -12.98 -5.35
C LYS A 127 -4.16 -12.43 -5.98
N THR A 128 -4.32 -11.46 -6.90
CA THR A 128 -3.20 -10.74 -7.53
C THR A 128 -3.41 -9.23 -7.45
N TRP A 129 -2.31 -8.49 -7.42
CA TRP A 129 -2.31 -7.03 -7.31
C TRP A 129 -1.39 -6.42 -8.37
N THR A 130 -1.87 -5.33 -8.98
CA THR A 130 -1.12 -4.54 -9.96
C THR A 130 -0.92 -3.13 -9.41
N ALA A 131 0.32 -2.64 -9.45
CA ALA A 131 0.61 -1.24 -9.14
C ALA A 131 0.02 -0.32 -10.23
N MET A 132 -0.69 0.72 -9.80
CA MET A 132 -1.42 1.64 -10.67
C MET A 132 -0.87 3.08 -10.62
N GLY A 133 0.39 3.25 -10.18
CA GLY A 133 1.05 4.55 -10.13
C GLY A 133 0.83 5.33 -8.82
N LEU A 134 1.14 6.61 -8.86
CA LEU A 134 1.10 7.54 -7.74
C LEU A 134 2.07 7.19 -6.59
N GLU A 135 3.20 6.54 -6.87
CA GLU A 135 4.17 6.06 -5.87
C GLU A 135 4.74 7.20 -5.02
N LYS A 136 4.85 8.40 -5.61
CA LYS A 136 5.41 9.58 -4.94
C LYS A 136 4.45 10.22 -3.93
N THR A 137 3.17 9.88 -3.95
CA THR A 137 2.16 10.47 -3.04
C THR A 137 2.34 10.07 -1.59
N ARG A 138 3.07 9.00 -1.29
CA ARG A 138 3.46 8.48 0.02
C ARG A 138 2.32 8.08 0.95
N HIS A 139 1.25 8.88 1.03
CA HIS A 139 0.10 8.61 1.90
C HIS A 139 -1.19 8.91 1.16
N ILE A 140 -1.99 7.87 0.93
CA ILE A 140 -3.29 7.95 0.27
C ILE A 140 -4.36 7.63 1.30
N HIS A 141 -5.20 8.61 1.60
CA HIS A 141 -6.19 8.51 2.68
C HIS A 141 -7.59 8.16 2.18
N LYS A 142 -7.90 8.46 0.92
CA LYS A 142 -9.22 8.20 0.35
C LYS A 142 -9.14 7.78 -1.10
N ILE A 143 -9.99 6.82 -1.46
CA ILE A 143 -10.27 6.43 -2.84
C ILE A 143 -11.78 6.43 -3.03
N LEU A 144 -12.26 7.04 -4.13
CA LEU A 144 -13.66 7.01 -4.53
C LEU A 144 -13.73 6.48 -5.97
N ILE A 145 -14.61 5.51 -6.18
CA ILE A 145 -14.90 4.95 -7.50
C ILE A 145 -16.25 5.52 -7.95
N ASP A 146 -16.30 6.04 -9.16
CA ASP A 146 -17.57 6.49 -9.75
C ASP A 146 -18.50 5.27 -9.97
N PRO A 147 -19.68 5.25 -9.36
CA PRO A 147 -20.59 4.12 -9.47
C PRO A 147 -21.18 3.93 -10.87
N THR A 148 -21.16 4.98 -11.72
CA THR A 148 -21.69 4.97 -13.08
C THR A 148 -20.63 4.69 -14.15
N ASP A 149 -19.35 5.04 -13.85
CA ASP A 149 -18.19 4.74 -14.69
C ASP A 149 -17.04 4.23 -13.84
N PRO A 150 -16.87 2.92 -13.64
CA PRO A 150 -15.84 2.34 -12.81
C PRO A 150 -14.39 2.58 -13.28
N ASN A 151 -14.20 3.09 -14.49
CA ASN A 151 -12.89 3.54 -14.96
C ASN A 151 -12.52 4.92 -14.40
N THR A 152 -13.51 5.65 -13.89
CA THR A 152 -13.31 6.94 -13.24
C THR A 152 -13.12 6.71 -11.72
N VAL A 153 -11.91 7.05 -11.25
CA VAL A 153 -11.52 6.90 -9.84
C VAL A 153 -10.81 8.17 -9.37
N TYR A 154 -11.10 8.54 -8.14
CA TYR A 154 -10.49 9.69 -7.47
C TYR A 154 -9.66 9.21 -6.30
N VAL A 155 -8.47 9.80 -6.13
CA VAL A 155 -7.51 9.47 -5.07
C VAL A 155 -7.12 10.74 -4.31
N GLY A 156 -7.35 10.74 -3.02
CA GLY A 156 -6.95 11.80 -2.11
C GLY A 156 -5.61 11.51 -1.46
N ALA A 157 -4.60 12.32 -1.80
CA ALA A 157 -3.24 12.18 -1.30
C ALA A 157 -2.90 13.25 -0.27
N ILE A 158 -2.39 12.80 0.88
CA ILE A 158 -1.86 13.68 1.93
C ILE A 158 -0.45 14.13 1.57
N GLY A 159 0.33 13.31 0.86
CA GLY A 159 1.75 13.53 0.65
C GLY A 159 2.58 13.23 1.90
N ALA A 160 3.81 13.70 1.98
CA ALA A 160 4.64 13.54 3.18
C ALA A 160 4.07 14.40 4.33
N PRO A 161 3.68 13.83 5.48
CA PRO A 161 3.02 14.59 6.56
C PRO A 161 3.99 15.55 7.29
N TRP A 162 5.29 15.29 7.25
CA TRP A 162 6.30 15.98 8.06
C TRP A 162 7.11 17.02 7.27
N GLY A 163 6.53 17.64 6.26
CA GLY A 163 7.21 18.69 5.50
C GLY A 163 6.46 19.06 4.23
N ALA A 164 7.00 20.03 3.51
CA ALA A 164 6.48 20.40 2.21
C ALA A 164 6.62 19.24 1.22
N HIS A 165 5.58 18.98 0.45
CA HIS A 165 5.55 17.87 -0.51
C HIS A 165 4.65 18.21 -1.70
N GLU A 166 5.21 18.12 -2.89
CA GLU A 166 4.51 18.53 -4.11
C GLU A 166 3.43 17.52 -4.58
N GLU A 167 3.52 16.26 -4.15
CA GLU A 167 2.60 15.20 -4.57
C GLU A 167 1.38 15.08 -3.64
N ARG A 168 0.81 16.22 -3.28
CA ARG A 168 -0.44 16.34 -2.49
C ARG A 168 -1.61 16.62 -3.41
N GLY A 169 -2.83 16.39 -2.94
CA GLY A 169 -4.04 16.81 -3.62
C GLY A 169 -4.93 15.67 -4.07
N VAL A 170 -5.84 15.96 -4.99
CA VAL A 170 -6.76 14.98 -5.57
C VAL A 170 -6.29 14.62 -6.97
N TYR A 171 -6.15 13.33 -7.20
CA TYR A 171 -5.84 12.75 -8.50
C TYR A 171 -7.07 12.06 -9.06
N LYS A 172 -7.28 12.16 -10.36
CA LYS A 172 -8.37 11.52 -11.10
C LYS A 172 -7.80 10.69 -12.24
N THR A 173 -8.32 9.50 -12.40
CA THR A 173 -8.22 8.71 -13.64
C THR A 173 -9.59 8.58 -14.29
N THR A 174 -9.63 8.35 -15.60
CA THR A 174 -10.83 8.01 -16.38
C THR A 174 -10.60 6.80 -17.27
N ASP A 175 -9.49 6.11 -17.07
CA ASP A 175 -9.06 4.96 -17.87
C ASP A 175 -8.68 3.74 -17.03
N GLY A 176 -9.24 3.68 -15.81
CA GLY A 176 -9.05 2.57 -14.89
C GLY A 176 -7.67 2.54 -14.24
N GLY A 177 -7.00 3.70 -14.14
CA GLY A 177 -5.74 3.88 -13.44
C GLY A 177 -4.50 3.81 -14.32
N LYS A 178 -4.65 3.77 -15.64
CA LYS A 178 -3.50 3.79 -16.56
C LYS A 178 -2.82 5.16 -16.59
N ASN A 179 -3.62 6.22 -16.50
CA ASN A 179 -3.15 7.59 -16.43
C ASN A 179 -3.84 8.35 -15.29
N TRP A 180 -3.09 9.24 -14.64
CA TRP A 180 -3.58 10.07 -13.55
C TRP A 180 -3.37 11.55 -13.87
N ARG A 181 -4.39 12.35 -13.57
CA ARG A 181 -4.32 13.81 -13.62
C ARG A 181 -4.61 14.36 -12.23
N ARG A 182 -3.73 15.21 -11.70
CA ARG A 182 -4.03 15.96 -10.48
C ARG A 182 -5.06 17.06 -10.81
N ILE A 183 -6.21 16.98 -10.17
CA ILE A 183 -7.35 17.89 -10.43
C ILE A 183 -7.53 18.93 -9.34
N LEU A 184 -6.95 18.70 -8.15
CA LEU A 184 -6.94 19.67 -7.07
C LEU A 184 -5.57 19.66 -6.40
N PHE A 185 -4.98 20.83 -6.29
CA PHE A 185 -3.78 21.10 -5.52
C PHE A 185 -3.94 22.47 -4.85
N SER A 186 -3.86 22.50 -3.53
CA SER A 186 -3.92 23.76 -2.77
C SER A 186 -2.53 24.36 -2.61
N ASN A 187 -1.66 23.62 -1.94
CA ASN A 187 -0.25 23.98 -1.71
C ASN A 187 0.54 22.74 -1.26
N ASN A 188 1.83 22.89 -1.08
CA ASN A 188 2.70 21.78 -0.70
C ASN A 188 2.70 21.43 0.79
N THR A 189 1.89 22.08 1.61
CA THR A 189 1.76 21.80 3.04
C THR A 189 0.38 21.27 3.42
N SER A 190 -0.63 21.38 2.52
CA SER A 190 -2.00 20.92 2.76
C SER A 190 -2.31 19.68 1.93
N GLY A 191 -2.75 18.61 2.56
CA GLY A 191 -3.18 17.36 1.93
C GLY A 191 -4.70 17.14 2.03
N ILE A 192 -5.16 16.02 1.46
CA ILE A 192 -6.57 15.65 1.47
C ILE A 192 -6.86 14.77 2.67
N ALA A 193 -7.65 15.30 3.61
CA ALA A 193 -8.06 14.58 4.82
C ALA A 193 -9.26 13.64 4.58
N ASP A 194 -10.23 14.05 3.77
CA ASP A 194 -11.37 13.21 3.36
C ASP A 194 -11.98 13.72 2.07
N MET A 195 -12.76 12.85 1.41
CA MET A 195 -13.55 13.16 0.22
C MET A 195 -14.84 12.36 0.25
N VAL A 196 -15.92 12.98 -0.21
CA VAL A 196 -17.24 12.35 -0.34
C VAL A 196 -17.78 12.68 -1.73
N MET A 197 -18.35 11.69 -2.39
CA MET A 197 -19.02 11.84 -3.68
C MET A 197 -20.53 11.98 -3.46
N ASP A 198 -21.16 12.92 -4.15
CA ASP A 198 -22.61 13.01 -4.16
C ASP A 198 -23.20 11.75 -4.82
N PRO A 199 -23.98 10.92 -4.10
CA PRO A 199 -24.49 9.66 -4.64
C PRO A 199 -25.47 9.85 -5.81
N LYS A 200 -26.02 11.04 -5.98
CA LYS A 200 -26.93 11.39 -7.09
C LYS A 200 -26.22 12.07 -8.25
N ASN A 201 -25.02 12.58 -8.03
CA ASN A 201 -24.24 13.25 -9.04
C ASN A 201 -22.72 12.98 -8.85
N PRO A 202 -22.19 11.91 -9.44
CA PRO A 202 -20.78 11.53 -9.29
C PRO A 202 -19.76 12.57 -9.78
N ASN A 203 -20.20 13.58 -10.51
CA ASN A 203 -19.33 14.69 -10.90
C ASN A 203 -19.11 15.71 -9.78
N LYS A 204 -19.81 15.55 -8.64
CA LYS A 204 -19.69 16.42 -7.49
C LYS A 204 -19.03 15.67 -6.35
N ILE A 205 -17.85 16.15 -5.97
CA ILE A 205 -17.03 15.64 -4.87
C ILE A 205 -16.78 16.78 -3.88
#